data_e87a81d3d0f0f77ffd2be9fee4a45bb8
#
_entry.id   e87a81d3d0f0f77ffd2be9fee4a45bb8
#
_cell.length_a   1.000
_cell.length_b   1.000
_cell.length_c   1.000
_cell.angle_alpha   90.00
_cell.angle_beta   90.00
_cell.angle_gamma   90.00
#
_symmetry.space_group_name_H-M   'P 1'
#
loop_
_entity.id
_entity.type
_entity.pdbx_description
1 polymer ?
#
loop_
_entity_poly.entity_id
_entity_poly.type
_entity_poly.pdbx_seq_one_letter_code
_entity_poly.pdbx_strand_id
1 'polypeptide(L)'
;MKTLETEHLILRPFEENDFEAVHAYASIAENIQYMVWGPNEESHTKAFVLQAIAKSKENPCNNYQYAAVLKSSGKLIGGCNLAMLGEKDAEIGWILHRDYWKQGFGTEMGKCILKFGFIDLGLHRIIAHCDTENYGSYRVMERIGMRREGCFLEGRPANKFSDKKYGDEYSYAILRDEWVTMQEISYYNSLPVVFNNFIDIHDLSDGEIELVCVGKKPAIPEKKWVPAYKFEIRRNNSRVGEVNLRIGYTDGLYYGGQIGYSVEQQHRGHGYAEKACRVLTPVIQAHGMNKVLITNNQTNIASKRTC
;
A
#
# COMPACT_ATOMS: atom_id res chain seq x y z
N MET A 1 19.71 9.58 -14.15
CA MET A 1 18.47 9.01 -13.52
C MET A 1 17.85 7.97 -14.44
N LYS A 2 17.19 6.91 -13.90
CA LYS A 2 16.42 5.93 -14.69
C LYS A 2 15.01 6.42 -14.95
N THR A 3 14.41 5.99 -16.07
CA THR A 3 12.98 6.15 -16.34
C THR A 3 12.19 5.15 -15.51
N LEU A 4 11.05 5.59 -14.96
CA LEU A 4 10.11 4.76 -14.23
C LEU A 4 8.81 4.66 -15.04
N GLU A 5 8.15 3.52 -14.96
CA GLU A 5 6.90 3.29 -15.69
C GLU A 5 5.79 2.82 -14.76
N THR A 6 4.58 3.26 -15.08
CA THR A 6 3.34 2.86 -14.43
C THR A 6 2.37 2.30 -15.49
N GLU A 7 1.12 2.09 -15.15
CA GLU A 7 0.09 1.66 -16.12
C GLU A 7 -0.11 2.71 -17.22
N HIS A 8 -0.27 3.99 -16.85
CA HIS A 8 -0.62 5.06 -17.79
C HIS A 8 0.50 6.07 -18.02
N LEU A 9 1.53 6.11 -17.17
CA LEU A 9 2.54 7.18 -17.19
C LEU A 9 3.96 6.63 -17.43
N ILE A 10 4.77 7.48 -18.06
CA ILE A 10 6.23 7.39 -18.08
C ILE A 10 6.74 8.55 -17.24
N LEU A 11 7.51 8.24 -16.19
CA LEU A 11 8.21 9.23 -15.38
C LEU A 11 9.68 9.22 -15.82
N ARG A 12 10.10 10.24 -16.56
CA ARG A 12 11.46 10.38 -17.10
C ARG A 12 12.13 11.65 -16.62
N PRO A 13 13.46 11.78 -16.68
CA PRO A 13 14.12 13.06 -16.51
C PRO A 13 13.53 14.13 -17.45
N PHE A 14 13.57 15.38 -17.03
CA PHE A 14 13.17 16.50 -17.90
C PHE A 14 14.12 16.66 -19.06
N GLU A 15 13.61 17.14 -20.19
CA GLU A 15 14.31 17.47 -21.43
C GLU A 15 14.07 18.93 -21.81
N GLU A 16 14.93 19.52 -22.65
CA GLU A 16 14.81 20.93 -23.03
C GLU A 16 13.47 21.25 -23.70
N ASN A 17 12.96 20.30 -24.50
CA ASN A 17 11.69 20.43 -25.21
C ASN A 17 10.45 20.36 -24.30
N ASP A 18 10.62 20.08 -23.00
CA ASP A 18 9.51 20.03 -22.04
C ASP A 18 9.05 21.44 -21.60
N PHE A 19 9.78 22.47 -21.97
CA PHE A 19 9.53 23.85 -21.52
C PHE A 19 8.08 24.27 -21.69
N GLU A 20 7.52 24.14 -22.89
CA GLU A 20 6.16 24.59 -23.19
C GLU A 20 5.11 23.87 -22.33
N ALA A 21 5.24 22.55 -22.18
CA ALA A 21 4.32 21.75 -21.39
C ALA A 21 4.44 22.05 -19.88
N VAL A 22 5.66 22.31 -19.38
CA VAL A 22 5.89 22.74 -17.99
C VAL A 22 5.30 24.14 -17.78
N HIS A 23 5.53 25.07 -18.72
CA HIS A 23 5.02 26.44 -18.62
C HIS A 23 3.48 26.46 -18.64
N ALA A 24 2.85 25.55 -19.40
CA ALA A 24 1.41 25.45 -19.49
C ALA A 24 0.74 25.18 -18.12
N TYR A 25 1.37 24.43 -17.20
CA TYR A 25 0.80 24.28 -15.85
C TYR A 25 1.41 25.22 -14.81
N ALA A 26 2.64 25.67 -14.99
CA ALA A 26 3.33 26.52 -14.01
C ALA A 26 2.92 27.99 -14.07
N SER A 27 2.37 28.45 -15.19
CA SER A 27 1.88 29.82 -15.40
C SER A 27 0.41 30.04 -15.04
N ILE A 28 -0.36 28.93 -14.83
CA ILE A 28 -1.79 29.02 -14.51
C ILE A 28 -1.98 29.20 -13.01
N ALA A 29 -2.59 30.31 -12.60
CA ALA A 29 -2.84 30.65 -11.20
C ALA A 29 -3.56 29.54 -10.42
N GLU A 30 -4.62 28.96 -11.00
CA GLU A 30 -5.38 27.87 -10.40
C GLU A 30 -4.52 26.62 -10.14
N ASN A 31 -3.58 26.31 -11.04
CA ASN A 31 -2.71 25.14 -10.91
C ASN A 31 -1.75 25.26 -9.72
N ILE A 32 -1.32 26.48 -9.43
CA ILE A 32 -0.28 26.75 -8.43
C ILE A 32 -0.81 27.46 -7.18
N GLN A 33 -2.13 27.56 -7.04
CA GLN A 33 -2.77 28.33 -5.96
C GLN A 33 -2.32 27.93 -4.55
N TYR A 34 -1.84 26.70 -4.35
CA TYR A 34 -1.33 26.21 -3.07
C TYR A 34 0.20 26.14 -3.03
N MET A 35 0.88 26.64 -4.06
CA MET A 35 2.34 26.62 -4.11
C MET A 35 2.92 27.92 -3.55
N VAL A 36 4.12 27.85 -2.99
CA VAL A 36 4.89 29.02 -2.52
C VAL A 36 5.62 29.74 -3.66
N TRP A 37 5.48 29.23 -4.88
CA TRP A 37 6.10 29.75 -6.10
C TRP A 37 5.06 29.98 -7.21
N GLY A 38 5.46 30.67 -8.26
CA GLY A 38 4.63 30.95 -9.43
C GLY A 38 3.64 32.13 -9.22
N PRO A 39 2.73 32.42 -10.15
CA PRO A 39 2.78 31.94 -11.54
C PRO A 39 4.13 32.22 -12.19
N ASN A 40 4.65 31.23 -12.94
CA ASN A 40 5.94 31.37 -13.56
C ASN A 40 5.88 32.25 -14.82
N GLU A 41 6.83 33.15 -14.94
CA GLU A 41 7.22 33.70 -16.23
C GLU A 41 8.03 32.66 -17.02
N GLU A 42 8.16 32.83 -18.34
CA GLU A 42 8.95 31.94 -19.18
C GLU A 42 10.37 31.71 -18.68
N SER A 43 11.04 32.80 -18.24
CA SER A 43 12.40 32.75 -17.69
C SER A 43 12.52 31.81 -16.49
N HIS A 44 11.54 31.85 -15.58
CA HIS A 44 11.50 30.98 -14.40
C HIS A 44 11.29 29.52 -14.79
N THR A 45 10.41 29.25 -15.77
CA THR A 45 10.18 27.89 -16.26
C THR A 45 11.40 27.34 -16.98
N LYS A 46 12.06 28.13 -17.82
CA LYS A 46 13.33 27.75 -18.49
C LYS A 46 14.41 27.38 -17.46
N ALA A 47 14.58 28.24 -16.45
CA ALA A 47 15.55 28.02 -15.40
C ALA A 47 15.25 26.70 -14.63
N PHE A 48 13.98 26.42 -14.30
CA PHE A 48 13.57 25.16 -13.66
C PHE A 48 13.91 23.94 -14.51
N VAL A 49 13.55 23.94 -15.81
CA VAL A 49 13.81 22.80 -16.71
C VAL A 49 15.31 22.53 -16.83
N LEU A 50 16.11 23.58 -17.06
CA LEU A 50 17.58 23.43 -17.14
C LEU A 50 18.18 22.93 -15.83
N GLN A 51 17.70 23.40 -14.67
CA GLN A 51 18.15 22.93 -13.37
C GLN A 51 17.78 21.46 -13.15
N ALA A 52 16.56 21.05 -13.52
CA ALA A 52 16.11 19.66 -13.39
C ALA A 52 16.96 18.72 -14.25
N ILE A 53 17.30 19.15 -15.48
CA ILE A 53 18.22 18.41 -16.38
C ILE A 53 19.61 18.31 -15.75
N ALA A 54 20.16 19.38 -15.21
CA ALA A 54 21.47 19.38 -14.57
C ALA A 54 21.49 18.41 -13.38
N LYS A 55 20.50 18.49 -12.48
CA LYS A 55 20.38 17.62 -11.30
C LYS A 55 20.23 16.15 -11.70
N SER A 56 19.56 15.83 -12.80
CA SER A 56 19.40 14.46 -13.26
C SER A 56 20.72 13.77 -13.63
N LYS A 57 21.78 14.54 -13.88
CA LYS A 57 23.13 14.07 -14.25
C LYS A 57 24.09 13.98 -13.05
N GLU A 58 23.68 14.48 -11.88
CA GLU A 58 24.49 14.40 -10.65
C GLU A 58 24.64 12.95 -10.19
N ASN A 59 25.81 12.62 -9.63
CA ASN A 59 26.09 11.33 -9.02
C ASN A 59 26.92 11.52 -7.74
N PRO A 60 26.36 11.28 -6.52
CA PRO A 60 24.98 10.84 -6.30
C PRO A 60 23.94 11.94 -6.60
N CYS A 61 22.79 11.53 -7.11
CA CYS A 61 21.66 12.41 -7.30
C CYS A 61 20.91 12.57 -5.97
N ASN A 62 20.76 13.81 -5.51
CA ASN A 62 20.05 14.11 -4.26
C ASN A 62 18.65 14.69 -4.48
N ASN A 63 18.29 14.99 -5.72
CA ASN A 63 16.99 15.54 -6.06
C ASN A 63 16.51 15.01 -7.43
N TYR A 64 15.72 13.97 -7.36
CA TYR A 64 15.15 13.28 -8.52
C TYR A 64 13.92 14.01 -9.01
N GLN A 65 14.04 14.74 -10.13
CA GLN A 65 12.94 15.47 -10.76
C GLN A 65 12.46 14.70 -11.99
N TYR A 66 11.18 14.35 -12.01
CA TYR A 66 10.57 13.56 -13.08
C TYR A 66 9.48 14.35 -13.81
N ALA A 67 9.55 14.38 -15.12
CA ALA A 67 8.44 14.73 -16.00
C ALA A 67 7.47 13.55 -16.07
N ALA A 68 6.17 13.81 -15.90
CA ALA A 68 5.12 12.81 -16.01
C ALA A 68 4.49 12.90 -17.41
N VAL A 69 4.76 11.87 -18.23
CA VAL A 69 4.31 11.78 -19.62
C VAL A 69 3.21 10.73 -19.75
N LEU A 70 2.09 11.10 -20.35
CA LEU A 70 0.97 10.19 -20.58
C LEU A 70 1.29 9.22 -21.74
N LYS A 71 1.29 7.92 -21.49
CA LYS A 71 1.63 6.89 -22.50
C LYS A 71 0.73 6.94 -23.74
N SER A 72 -0.57 7.21 -23.56
CA SER A 72 -1.56 7.20 -24.65
C SER A 72 -1.37 8.30 -25.68
N SER A 73 -0.75 9.44 -25.30
CA SER A 73 -0.63 10.62 -26.17
C SER A 73 0.78 11.18 -26.29
N GLY A 74 1.72 10.71 -25.48
CA GLY A 74 3.05 11.29 -25.38
C GLY A 74 3.09 12.69 -24.75
N LYS A 75 1.97 13.19 -24.20
CA LYS A 75 1.90 14.54 -23.61
C LYS A 75 2.50 14.52 -22.20
N LEU A 76 3.33 15.52 -21.89
CA LEU A 76 3.72 15.83 -20.53
C LEU A 76 2.55 16.51 -19.82
N ILE A 77 2.09 15.91 -18.73
CA ILE A 77 0.89 16.34 -17.99
C ILE A 77 1.21 16.88 -16.59
N GLY A 78 2.47 16.85 -16.17
CA GLY A 78 2.91 17.30 -14.86
C GLY A 78 4.28 16.78 -14.51
N GLY A 79 4.57 16.69 -13.21
CA GLY A 79 5.82 16.14 -12.71
C GLY A 79 5.74 15.71 -11.25
N CYS A 80 6.76 15.00 -10.81
CA CYS A 80 6.95 14.66 -9.41
C CYS A 80 8.44 14.69 -9.06
N ASN A 81 8.73 14.77 -7.77
CA ASN A 81 10.10 14.75 -7.29
C ASN A 81 10.28 13.86 -6.07
N LEU A 82 11.52 13.46 -5.85
CA LEU A 82 12.01 12.90 -4.61
C LEU A 82 13.31 13.61 -4.25
N ALA A 83 13.29 14.35 -3.15
CA ALA A 83 14.43 15.08 -2.62
C ALA A 83 14.96 14.39 -1.37
N MET A 84 16.25 14.04 -1.37
CA MET A 84 16.90 13.44 -0.21
C MET A 84 17.02 14.46 0.92
N LEU A 85 16.63 14.10 2.13
CA LEU A 85 16.78 14.89 3.36
C LEU A 85 17.98 14.41 4.21
N GLY A 86 18.52 13.27 3.85
CA GLY A 86 19.64 12.61 4.50
C GLY A 86 19.94 11.30 3.77
N GLU A 87 20.63 10.36 4.44
CA GLU A 87 21.01 9.09 3.81
C GLU A 87 19.82 8.14 3.57
N LYS A 88 18.80 8.21 4.43
CA LYS A 88 17.67 7.25 4.44
C LYS A 88 16.29 7.89 4.43
N ASP A 89 16.21 9.20 4.36
CA ASP A 89 14.97 9.95 4.39
C ASP A 89 14.86 10.85 3.16
N ALA A 90 13.64 10.99 2.65
CA ALA A 90 13.36 11.85 1.52
C ALA A 90 12.00 12.52 1.63
N GLU A 91 11.83 13.62 0.91
CA GLU A 91 10.56 14.28 0.70
C GLU A 91 10.11 14.08 -0.76
N ILE A 92 8.82 13.82 -0.93
CA ILE A 92 8.21 13.70 -2.26
C ILE A 92 7.17 14.79 -2.49
N GLY A 93 7.04 15.17 -3.77
CA GLY A 93 6.04 16.12 -4.21
C GLY A 93 5.58 15.85 -5.64
N TRP A 94 4.46 16.45 -6.02
CA TRP A 94 3.89 16.31 -7.37
C TRP A 94 3.11 17.56 -7.77
N ILE A 95 3.00 17.72 -9.07
CA ILE A 95 2.13 18.70 -9.71
C ILE A 95 1.53 18.09 -10.99
N LEU A 96 0.28 18.39 -11.27
CA LEU A 96 -0.40 18.03 -12.51
C LEU A 96 -1.07 19.24 -13.13
N HIS A 97 -1.08 19.33 -14.44
CA HIS A 97 -1.93 20.28 -15.16
C HIS A 97 -3.40 19.99 -14.79
N ARG A 98 -4.20 21.03 -14.53
CA ARG A 98 -5.57 20.92 -14.02
C ARG A 98 -6.49 20.02 -14.84
N ASP A 99 -6.31 19.99 -16.16
CA ASP A 99 -7.12 19.14 -17.06
C ASP A 99 -6.95 17.63 -16.79
N TYR A 100 -5.92 17.25 -16.03
CA TYR A 100 -5.64 15.87 -15.64
C TYR A 100 -5.91 15.57 -14.17
N TRP A 101 -6.53 16.53 -13.43
CA TRP A 101 -6.93 16.30 -12.06
C TRP A 101 -8.09 15.29 -11.97
N LYS A 102 -8.24 14.66 -10.81
CA LYS A 102 -9.31 13.70 -10.47
C LYS A 102 -9.38 12.44 -11.36
N GLN A 103 -8.34 12.17 -12.17
CA GLN A 103 -8.23 11.00 -13.05
C GLN A 103 -7.32 9.89 -12.49
N GLY A 104 -6.81 10.06 -11.26
CA GLY A 104 -5.95 9.03 -10.62
C GLY A 104 -4.46 9.21 -10.82
N PHE A 105 -4.01 10.01 -11.77
CA PHE A 105 -2.58 10.17 -12.13
C PHE A 105 -1.69 10.62 -10.97
N GLY A 106 -2.18 11.50 -10.07
CA GLY A 106 -1.43 11.89 -8.88
C GLY A 106 -1.16 10.72 -7.93
N THR A 107 -2.16 9.85 -7.73
CA THR A 107 -2.02 8.63 -6.93
C THR A 107 -1.06 7.64 -7.59
N GLU A 108 -1.13 7.51 -8.92
CA GLU A 108 -0.27 6.63 -9.71
C GLU A 108 1.20 7.07 -9.64
N MET A 109 1.47 8.37 -9.82
CA MET A 109 2.81 8.95 -9.63
C MET A 109 3.32 8.74 -8.21
N GLY A 110 2.51 9.04 -7.19
CA GLY A 110 2.88 8.90 -5.79
C GLY A 110 3.26 7.46 -5.43
N LYS A 111 2.49 6.46 -5.88
CA LYS A 111 2.82 5.03 -5.70
C LYS A 111 4.14 4.66 -6.37
N CYS A 112 4.39 5.15 -7.58
CA CYS A 112 5.60 4.88 -8.33
C CYS A 112 6.83 5.45 -7.64
N ILE A 113 6.75 6.69 -7.17
CA ILE A 113 7.85 7.38 -6.48
C ILE A 113 8.14 6.76 -5.10
N LEU A 114 7.12 6.31 -4.36
CA LEU A 114 7.31 5.55 -3.11
C LEU A 114 8.05 4.24 -3.38
N LYS A 115 7.64 3.47 -4.42
CA LYS A 115 8.32 2.24 -4.81
C LYS A 115 9.79 2.49 -5.15
N PHE A 116 10.08 3.52 -5.95
CA PHE A 116 11.44 3.93 -6.28
C PHE A 116 12.25 4.26 -5.04
N GLY A 117 11.71 5.06 -4.12
CA GLY A 117 12.38 5.42 -2.87
C GLY A 117 12.69 4.22 -1.98
N PHE A 118 11.71 3.33 -1.75
CA PHE A 118 11.89 2.21 -0.83
C PHE A 118 12.68 1.03 -1.43
N ILE A 119 12.51 0.74 -2.71
CA ILE A 119 13.14 -0.43 -3.34
C ILE A 119 14.49 -0.05 -3.99
N ASP A 120 14.52 1.00 -4.80
CA ASP A 120 15.71 1.34 -5.58
C ASP A 120 16.73 2.14 -4.75
N LEU A 121 16.27 3.08 -3.91
CA LEU A 121 17.14 3.91 -3.07
C LEU A 121 17.31 3.35 -1.65
N GLY A 122 16.51 2.37 -1.23
CA GLY A 122 16.59 1.74 0.08
C GLY A 122 16.29 2.69 1.24
N LEU A 123 15.38 3.65 1.03
CA LEU A 123 14.99 4.63 2.04
C LEU A 123 14.27 3.95 3.20
N HIS A 124 14.35 4.57 4.38
CA HIS A 124 13.63 4.17 5.59
C HIS A 124 12.32 4.91 5.74
N ARG A 125 12.31 6.21 5.40
CA ARG A 125 11.16 7.11 5.62
C ARG A 125 11.00 8.05 4.44
N ILE A 126 9.75 8.27 4.04
CA ILE A 126 9.40 9.27 3.02
C ILE A 126 8.32 10.17 3.59
N ILE A 127 8.51 11.47 3.47
CA ILE A 127 7.58 12.50 3.91
C ILE A 127 6.99 13.27 2.73
N ALA A 128 5.90 13.96 2.97
CA ALA A 128 5.32 14.92 2.05
C ALA A 128 4.57 16.00 2.82
N HIS A 129 4.56 17.22 2.28
CA HIS A 129 3.88 18.35 2.87
C HIS A 129 2.88 18.96 1.90
N CYS A 130 1.83 19.58 2.42
CA CYS A 130 0.93 20.39 1.61
C CYS A 130 0.21 21.43 2.46
N ASP A 131 -0.27 22.48 1.78
CA ASP A 131 -1.23 23.41 2.34
C ASP A 131 -2.47 22.67 2.87
N THR A 132 -2.99 23.07 4.04
CA THR A 132 -4.17 22.43 4.65
C THR A 132 -5.43 22.54 3.79
N GLU A 133 -5.48 23.52 2.89
CA GLU A 133 -6.59 23.72 1.95
C GLU A 133 -6.39 22.92 0.65
N ASN A 134 -5.20 22.34 0.40
CA ASN A 134 -4.93 21.53 -0.77
C ASN A 134 -5.50 20.12 -0.65
N TYR A 135 -6.83 20.01 -0.70
CA TYR A 135 -7.55 18.75 -0.67
C TYR A 135 -7.03 17.73 -1.68
N GLY A 136 -6.68 18.16 -2.88
CA GLY A 136 -6.16 17.29 -3.93
C GLY A 136 -4.88 16.59 -3.52
N SER A 137 -3.95 17.30 -2.89
CA SER A 137 -2.66 16.77 -2.48
C SER A 137 -2.78 15.81 -1.30
N TYR A 138 -3.40 16.22 -0.18
CA TYR A 138 -3.44 15.33 0.97
C TYR A 138 -4.28 14.07 0.74
N ARG A 139 -5.30 14.12 -0.14
CA ARG A 139 -6.01 12.91 -0.55
C ARG A 139 -5.15 11.94 -1.38
N VAL A 140 -4.20 12.45 -2.15
CA VAL A 140 -3.20 11.58 -2.80
C VAL A 140 -2.31 10.94 -1.74
N MET A 141 -1.79 11.70 -0.77
CA MET A 141 -0.97 11.18 0.32
C MET A 141 -1.67 10.04 1.07
N GLU A 142 -2.93 10.24 1.46
CA GLU A 142 -3.75 9.21 2.12
C GLU A 142 -3.94 7.96 1.25
N ARG A 143 -4.23 8.12 -0.05
CA ARG A 143 -4.43 6.99 -0.98
C ARG A 143 -3.18 6.17 -1.27
N ILE A 144 -2.01 6.78 -1.16
CA ILE A 144 -0.74 6.06 -1.31
C ILE A 144 -0.23 5.47 0.01
N GLY A 145 -1.01 5.65 1.10
CA GLY A 145 -0.77 5.02 2.39
C GLY A 145 0.04 5.86 3.38
N MET A 146 0.28 7.13 3.08
CA MET A 146 0.92 8.02 4.05
C MET A 146 -0.07 8.39 5.16
N ARG A 147 0.41 8.44 6.41
CA ARG A 147 -0.36 8.91 7.56
C ARG A 147 -0.03 10.37 7.84
N ARG A 148 -1.02 11.14 8.27
CA ARG A 148 -0.79 12.49 8.77
C ARG A 148 -0.11 12.42 10.14
N GLU A 149 1.03 13.09 10.26
CA GLU A 149 1.80 13.16 11.51
C GLU A 149 1.65 14.51 12.21
N GLY A 150 1.28 15.56 11.47
CA GLY A 150 1.12 16.87 12.06
C GLY A 150 0.33 17.86 11.22
N CYS A 151 -0.07 18.93 11.91
CA CYS A 151 -0.55 20.16 11.33
C CYS A 151 0.26 21.30 11.96
N PHE A 152 1.03 22.00 11.15
CA PHE A 152 1.84 23.12 11.59
C PHE A 152 1.08 24.41 11.30
N LEU A 153 0.64 25.10 12.35
CA LEU A 153 -0.02 26.40 12.23
C LEU A 153 1.04 27.42 11.82
N GLU A 154 0.73 28.19 10.77
CA GLU A 154 1.67 29.13 10.16
C GLU A 154 3.04 28.53 9.82
N GLY A 155 3.07 27.22 9.51
CA GLY A 155 4.28 26.44 9.29
C GLY A 155 5.00 26.69 7.97
N ARG A 156 4.40 27.46 7.05
CA ARG A 156 4.94 27.77 5.72
C ARG A 156 4.63 29.20 5.30
N PRO A 157 5.39 29.79 4.37
CA PRO A 157 4.95 31.01 3.72
C PRO A 157 3.60 30.80 3.05
N ALA A 158 2.69 31.76 3.15
CA ALA A 158 1.44 31.70 2.43
C ALA A 158 1.69 31.74 0.91
N ASN A 159 0.75 31.20 0.15
CA ASN A 159 0.80 31.33 -1.30
C ASN A 159 0.58 32.80 -1.73
N LYS A 160 1.00 33.16 -2.96
CA LYS A 160 0.96 34.52 -3.46
C LYS A 160 -0.45 35.10 -3.65
N PHE A 161 -1.48 34.28 -3.54
CA PHE A 161 -2.88 34.67 -3.68
C PHE A 161 -3.57 34.90 -2.35
N SER A 162 -2.87 34.67 -1.23
CA SER A 162 -3.37 34.85 0.12
C SER A 162 -2.98 36.24 0.65
N ASP A 163 -3.90 36.90 1.36
CA ASP A 163 -3.62 38.12 2.11
C ASP A 163 -2.82 37.83 3.41
N LYS A 164 -2.66 36.58 3.77
CA LYS A 164 -1.88 36.14 4.93
C LYS A 164 -0.40 36.11 4.60
N LYS A 165 0.45 36.30 5.60
CA LYS A 165 1.91 36.16 5.49
C LYS A 165 2.33 34.68 5.57
N TYR A 166 1.61 33.89 6.36
CA TYR A 166 1.88 32.47 6.60
C TYR A 166 0.61 31.65 6.38
N GLY A 167 0.78 30.38 6.04
CA GLY A 167 -0.25 29.39 5.87
C GLY A 167 0.00 28.15 6.72
N ASP A 168 -1.05 27.41 6.98
CA ASP A 168 -0.98 26.14 7.72
C ASP A 168 -0.53 25.00 6.81
N GLU A 169 0.18 24.04 7.36
CA GLU A 169 0.77 22.93 6.61
C GLU A 169 0.46 21.59 7.26
N TYR A 170 0.00 20.65 6.45
CA TYR A 170 -0.03 19.24 6.86
C TYR A 170 1.31 18.55 6.54
N SER A 171 1.79 17.76 7.50
CA SER A 171 2.90 16.84 7.31
C SER A 171 2.41 15.40 7.31
N TYR A 172 2.81 14.66 6.29
CA TYR A 172 2.52 13.25 6.10
C TYR A 172 3.79 12.45 6.01
N ALA A 173 3.75 11.18 6.43
CA ALA A 173 4.88 10.28 6.30
C ALA A 173 4.43 8.84 6.09
N ILE A 174 5.36 8.02 5.57
CA ILE A 174 5.26 6.58 5.52
C ILE A 174 6.64 5.96 5.75
N LEU A 175 6.69 4.90 6.55
CA LEU A 175 7.89 4.10 6.77
C LEU A 175 7.96 2.94 5.78
N ARG A 176 9.15 2.46 5.49
CA ARG A 176 9.38 1.32 4.60
C ARG A 176 8.59 0.08 5.03
N ASP A 177 8.63 -0.26 6.31
CA ASP A 177 7.95 -1.47 6.81
C ASP A 177 6.42 -1.36 6.71
N GLU A 178 5.86 -0.16 6.91
CA GLU A 178 4.44 0.11 6.68
C GLU A 178 4.07 -0.07 5.21
N TRP A 179 4.89 0.46 4.30
CA TRP A 179 4.70 0.33 2.86
C TRP A 179 4.80 -1.14 2.41
N VAL A 180 5.80 -1.90 2.90
CA VAL A 180 5.94 -3.35 2.60
C VAL A 180 4.70 -4.10 3.07
N THR A 181 4.26 -3.87 4.31
CA THR A 181 3.04 -4.49 4.85
C THR A 181 1.81 -4.20 4.00
N MET A 182 1.65 -2.96 3.53
CA MET A 182 0.55 -2.60 2.63
C MET A 182 0.61 -3.34 1.28
N GLN A 183 1.83 -3.53 0.70
CA GLN A 183 1.98 -4.31 -0.53
C GLN A 183 1.63 -5.78 -0.29
N GLU A 184 2.07 -6.35 0.84
CA GLU A 184 1.74 -7.73 1.23
C GLU A 184 0.24 -7.93 1.42
N ILE A 185 -0.45 -7.00 2.11
CA ILE A 185 -1.90 -7.05 2.28
C ILE A 185 -2.61 -6.92 0.92
N SER A 186 -2.17 -6.02 0.06
CA SER A 186 -2.73 -5.85 -1.28
C SER A 186 -2.58 -7.12 -2.12
N TYR A 187 -1.38 -7.72 -2.11
CA TYR A 187 -1.14 -9.01 -2.77
C TYR A 187 -2.02 -10.12 -2.18
N TYR A 188 -2.08 -10.22 -0.85
CA TYR A 188 -2.88 -11.20 -0.15
C TYR A 188 -4.37 -11.11 -0.51
N ASN A 189 -4.93 -9.90 -0.56
CA ASN A 189 -6.32 -9.68 -0.93
C ASN A 189 -6.62 -9.96 -2.42
N SER A 190 -5.59 -9.95 -3.28
CA SER A 190 -5.72 -10.27 -4.71
C SER A 190 -5.66 -11.78 -5.01
N LEU A 191 -5.34 -12.61 -4.01
CA LEU A 191 -5.25 -14.05 -4.21
C LEU A 191 -6.61 -14.64 -4.60
N PRO A 192 -6.65 -15.56 -5.57
CA PRO A 192 -7.90 -16.15 -6.02
C PRO A 192 -8.51 -17.03 -4.92
N VAL A 193 -9.81 -16.94 -4.78
CA VAL A 193 -10.60 -17.83 -3.94
C VAL A 193 -11.89 -18.16 -4.69
N VAL A 194 -12.28 -19.44 -4.68
CA VAL A 194 -13.54 -19.89 -5.26
C VAL A 194 -14.41 -20.41 -4.15
N PHE A 195 -15.37 -19.59 -3.73
CA PHE A 195 -16.39 -20.02 -2.79
C PHE A 195 -17.77 -19.88 -3.42
N ASN A 196 -18.23 -20.95 -4.05
CA ASN A 196 -19.61 -21.05 -4.57
C ASN A 196 -20.56 -21.58 -3.51
N ASN A 197 -20.16 -22.66 -2.81
CA ASN A 197 -20.90 -23.29 -1.72
C ASN A 197 -19.95 -23.98 -0.74
N PHE A 198 -20.46 -24.34 0.43
CA PHE A 198 -19.80 -25.28 1.30
C PHE A 198 -19.76 -26.66 0.62
N ILE A 199 -18.58 -27.26 0.61
CA ILE A 199 -18.38 -28.61 0.09
C ILE A 199 -18.73 -29.65 1.16
N ASP A 200 -19.17 -30.82 0.71
CA ASP A 200 -19.28 -31.97 1.57
C ASP A 200 -17.89 -32.58 1.76
N ILE A 201 -17.53 -32.73 3.01
CA ILE A 201 -16.17 -33.10 3.40
C ILE A 201 -16.26 -34.47 4.09
N HIS A 202 -15.59 -35.45 3.52
CA HIS A 202 -15.48 -36.81 4.05
C HIS A 202 -13.99 -37.13 4.23
N ASP A 203 -13.70 -38.07 5.13
CA ASP A 203 -12.39 -38.71 5.32
C ASP A 203 -11.22 -37.72 5.60
N LEU A 204 -11.46 -36.68 6.40
CA LEU A 204 -10.39 -35.81 6.88
C LEU A 204 -9.67 -36.45 8.07
N SER A 205 -8.71 -37.33 7.77
CA SER A 205 -7.92 -38.02 8.78
C SER A 205 -6.47 -38.20 8.33
N ASP A 206 -5.54 -38.25 9.27
CA ASP A 206 -4.14 -38.65 9.06
C ASP A 206 -3.85 -40.06 9.66
N GLY A 207 -4.90 -40.76 10.08
CA GLY A 207 -4.81 -42.07 10.74
C GLY A 207 -4.65 -42.00 12.27
N GLU A 208 -4.28 -40.86 12.83
CA GLU A 208 -4.21 -40.61 14.26
C GLU A 208 -5.32 -39.70 14.77
N ILE A 209 -5.63 -38.68 14.02
CA ILE A 209 -6.74 -37.76 14.29
C ILE A 209 -7.71 -37.72 13.12
N GLU A 210 -8.95 -37.37 13.44
CA GLU A 210 -10.03 -37.11 12.47
C GLU A 210 -10.60 -35.72 12.70
N LEU A 211 -10.92 -35.02 11.60
CA LEU A 211 -11.63 -33.74 11.64
C LEU A 211 -13.10 -33.96 11.25
N VAL A 212 -13.99 -33.75 12.20
CA VAL A 212 -15.43 -33.87 11.99
C VAL A 212 -16.03 -32.49 11.84
N CYS A 213 -16.63 -32.19 10.67
CA CYS A 213 -17.29 -30.90 10.44
C CYS A 213 -18.55 -30.79 11.29
N VAL A 214 -18.56 -29.87 12.25
CA VAL A 214 -19.68 -29.65 13.17
C VAL A 214 -20.40 -28.30 12.91
N GLY A 215 -19.93 -27.51 11.98
CA GLY A 215 -20.58 -26.26 11.63
C GLY A 215 -20.05 -25.62 10.36
N LYS A 216 -20.96 -24.99 9.63
CA LYS A 216 -20.71 -24.19 8.42
C LYS A 216 -21.34 -22.81 8.66
N LYS A 217 -20.55 -21.73 8.59
CA LYS A 217 -21.01 -20.35 8.79
C LYS A 217 -20.89 -19.60 7.48
N PRO A 218 -22.00 -19.05 6.94
CA PRO A 218 -21.96 -18.24 5.71
C PRO A 218 -21.20 -16.92 5.95
N ALA A 219 -20.83 -16.26 4.84
CA ALA A 219 -20.32 -14.91 4.88
C ALA A 219 -21.34 -13.93 5.47
N ILE A 220 -20.88 -12.92 6.16
CA ILE A 220 -21.67 -11.77 6.61
C ILE A 220 -21.00 -10.49 6.10
N PRO A 221 -21.39 -10.01 4.89
CA PRO A 221 -20.73 -8.90 4.22
C PRO A 221 -20.64 -7.62 5.06
N GLU A 222 -21.70 -7.27 5.81
CA GLU A 222 -21.77 -6.07 6.65
C GLU A 222 -20.71 -6.08 7.77
N LYS A 223 -20.29 -7.29 8.19
CA LYS A 223 -19.24 -7.50 9.18
C LYS A 223 -17.88 -7.80 8.56
N LYS A 224 -17.80 -7.85 7.23
CA LYS A 224 -16.63 -8.32 6.48
C LYS A 224 -16.18 -9.74 6.89
N TRP A 225 -17.13 -10.58 7.33
CA TRP A 225 -16.85 -11.96 7.67
C TRP A 225 -16.97 -12.85 6.44
N VAL A 226 -15.99 -13.69 6.26
CA VAL A 226 -15.94 -14.69 5.19
C VAL A 226 -16.60 -15.98 5.61
N PRO A 227 -16.95 -16.89 4.68
CA PRO A 227 -17.44 -18.23 5.01
C PRO A 227 -16.43 -18.99 5.87
N ALA A 228 -16.92 -19.80 6.78
CA ALA A 228 -16.05 -20.58 7.66
C ALA A 228 -16.62 -21.95 7.99
N TYR A 229 -15.71 -22.92 8.08
CA TYR A 229 -15.99 -24.24 8.65
C TYR A 229 -15.54 -24.29 10.09
N LYS A 230 -16.26 -25.07 10.90
CA LYS A 230 -15.85 -25.47 12.25
C LYS A 230 -15.75 -26.99 12.32
N PHE A 231 -14.60 -27.48 12.76
CA PHE A 231 -14.35 -28.92 12.96
C PHE A 231 -14.02 -29.20 14.40
N GLU A 232 -14.46 -30.38 14.88
CA GLU A 232 -13.88 -31.01 16.05
C GLU A 232 -12.65 -31.83 15.63
N ILE A 233 -11.60 -31.75 16.43
CA ILE A 233 -10.45 -32.64 16.33
C ILE A 233 -10.75 -33.82 17.22
N ARG A 234 -10.82 -35.02 16.65
CA ARG A 234 -11.10 -36.27 17.38
C ARG A 234 -9.94 -37.22 17.30
N ARG A 235 -9.74 -37.99 18.36
CA ARG A 235 -8.85 -39.15 18.45
C ARG A 235 -9.60 -40.29 19.08
N ASN A 236 -9.62 -41.48 18.44
CA ASN A 236 -10.39 -42.64 18.91
C ASN A 236 -11.83 -42.27 19.30
N ASN A 237 -12.54 -41.55 18.45
CA ASN A 237 -13.89 -40.99 18.65
C ASN A 237 -14.04 -39.98 19.81
N SER A 238 -12.98 -39.69 20.55
CA SER A 238 -13.01 -38.70 21.63
C SER A 238 -12.57 -37.32 21.13
N ARG A 239 -13.29 -36.26 21.49
CA ARG A 239 -12.90 -34.89 21.17
C ARG A 239 -11.63 -34.51 21.94
N VAL A 240 -10.63 -33.96 21.24
CA VAL A 240 -9.38 -33.49 21.81
C VAL A 240 -9.17 -31.99 21.57
N GLY A 241 -9.98 -31.39 20.71
CA GLY A 241 -9.90 -29.94 20.39
C GLY A 241 -10.86 -29.51 19.29
N GLU A 242 -10.63 -28.35 18.77
CA GLU A 242 -11.35 -27.80 17.61
C GLU A 242 -10.44 -26.99 16.69
N VAL A 243 -10.81 -26.94 15.42
CA VAL A 243 -10.16 -26.09 14.41
C VAL A 243 -11.21 -25.42 13.53
N ASN A 244 -10.97 -24.17 13.21
CA ASN A 244 -11.81 -23.37 12.32
C ASN A 244 -11.02 -23.01 11.07
N LEU A 245 -11.66 -23.10 9.90
CA LEU A 245 -11.09 -22.69 8.62
C LEU A 245 -11.98 -21.59 8.00
N ARG A 246 -11.39 -20.42 7.74
CA ARG A 246 -12.03 -19.28 7.08
C ARG A 246 -11.63 -19.25 5.61
N ILE A 247 -12.62 -19.16 4.71
CA ILE A 247 -12.41 -19.24 3.25
C ILE A 247 -12.42 -17.82 2.67
N GLY A 248 -11.26 -17.35 2.26
CA GLY A 248 -11.11 -16.04 1.62
C GLY A 248 -9.88 -15.28 2.08
N TYR A 249 -9.71 -14.10 1.50
CA TYR A 249 -8.61 -13.19 1.76
C TYR A 249 -9.19 -11.79 2.01
N THR A 250 -8.96 -11.25 3.19
CA THR A 250 -9.37 -9.89 3.61
C THR A 250 -8.33 -9.31 4.54
N ASP A 251 -8.31 -7.98 4.70
CA ASP A 251 -7.42 -7.30 5.64
C ASP A 251 -7.54 -7.89 7.06
N GLY A 252 -8.77 -8.18 7.49
CA GLY A 252 -9.03 -8.79 8.80
C GLY A 252 -8.39 -10.18 8.94
N LEU A 253 -8.36 -10.97 7.87
CA LEU A 253 -7.73 -12.28 7.86
C LEU A 253 -6.21 -12.24 7.70
N TYR A 254 -5.67 -11.20 7.09
CA TYR A 254 -4.22 -10.97 7.09
C TYR A 254 -3.67 -10.91 8.52
N TYR A 255 -4.38 -10.22 9.41
CA TYR A 255 -3.99 -10.12 10.83
C TYR A 255 -4.53 -11.25 11.70
N GLY A 256 -5.73 -11.75 11.41
CA GLY A 256 -6.44 -12.75 12.22
C GLY A 256 -6.23 -14.21 11.81
N GLY A 257 -5.60 -14.46 10.66
CA GLY A 257 -5.37 -15.79 10.08
C GLY A 257 -6.63 -16.47 9.55
N GLN A 258 -6.47 -17.40 8.62
CA GLN A 258 -7.55 -18.27 8.14
C GLN A 258 -7.81 -19.46 9.06
N ILE A 259 -6.78 -19.96 9.75
CA ILE A 259 -6.92 -21.12 10.63
C ILE A 259 -6.81 -20.65 12.07
N GLY A 260 -7.82 -21.02 12.87
CA GLY A 260 -7.80 -20.88 14.32
C GLY A 260 -8.05 -22.23 14.96
N TYR A 261 -7.31 -22.58 15.98
CA TYR A 261 -7.43 -23.88 16.65
C TYR A 261 -7.32 -23.75 18.17
N SER A 262 -7.89 -24.73 18.87
CA SER A 262 -7.67 -24.95 20.29
C SER A 262 -7.58 -26.43 20.58
N VAL A 263 -6.67 -26.84 21.49
CA VAL A 263 -6.51 -28.20 21.99
C VAL A 263 -6.80 -28.16 23.49
N GLU A 264 -7.65 -29.08 23.95
CA GLU A 264 -8.01 -29.19 25.35
C GLU A 264 -6.78 -29.45 26.20
N GLN A 265 -6.73 -28.90 27.41
CA GLN A 265 -5.52 -28.84 28.23
C GLN A 265 -4.86 -30.20 28.44
N GLN A 266 -5.66 -31.22 28.69
CA GLN A 266 -5.19 -32.60 28.92
C GLN A 266 -4.62 -33.28 27.67
N HIS A 267 -4.83 -32.73 26.49
CA HIS A 267 -4.41 -33.24 25.20
C HIS A 267 -3.32 -32.43 24.53
N ARG A 268 -2.78 -31.40 25.20
CA ARG A 268 -1.69 -30.58 24.67
C ARG A 268 -0.36 -31.33 24.64
N GLY A 269 0.55 -30.90 23.79
CA GLY A 269 1.89 -31.50 23.65
C GLY A 269 1.98 -32.69 22.70
N HIS A 270 0.86 -33.13 22.09
CA HIS A 270 0.82 -34.26 21.18
C HIS A 270 0.81 -33.90 19.69
N GLY A 271 0.98 -32.60 19.35
CA GLY A 271 1.00 -32.15 17.95
C GLY A 271 -0.36 -32.13 17.24
N TYR A 272 -1.48 -32.29 17.95
CA TYR A 272 -2.81 -32.38 17.31
C TYR A 272 -3.20 -31.12 16.53
N ALA A 273 -2.79 -29.93 16.97
CA ALA A 273 -3.05 -28.67 16.24
C ALA A 273 -2.34 -28.64 14.89
N GLU A 274 -1.07 -29.06 14.84
CA GLU A 274 -0.29 -29.14 13.60
C GLU A 274 -0.91 -30.15 12.64
N LYS A 275 -1.23 -31.34 13.13
CA LYS A 275 -1.90 -32.39 12.35
C LYS A 275 -3.24 -31.89 11.78
N ALA A 276 -4.06 -31.24 12.60
CA ALA A 276 -5.33 -30.66 12.17
C ALA A 276 -5.13 -29.62 11.04
N CYS A 277 -4.11 -28.77 11.12
CA CYS A 277 -3.80 -27.83 10.04
C CYS A 277 -3.42 -28.56 8.74
N ARG A 278 -2.65 -29.63 8.80
CA ARG A 278 -2.27 -30.45 7.63
C ARG A 278 -3.47 -31.17 7.02
N VAL A 279 -4.33 -31.74 7.85
CA VAL A 279 -5.54 -32.48 7.41
C VAL A 279 -6.55 -31.56 6.72
N LEU A 280 -6.51 -30.23 6.97
CA LEU A 280 -7.35 -29.25 6.27
C LEU A 280 -6.90 -28.93 4.83
N THR A 281 -5.70 -29.34 4.41
CA THR A 281 -5.15 -29.00 3.09
C THR A 281 -6.08 -29.33 1.93
N PRO A 282 -6.74 -30.50 1.84
CA PRO A 282 -7.68 -30.77 0.74
C PRO A 282 -8.86 -29.80 0.68
N VAL A 283 -9.38 -29.36 1.84
CA VAL A 283 -10.48 -28.40 1.92
C VAL A 283 -10.04 -27.03 1.42
N ILE A 284 -8.84 -26.60 1.81
CA ILE A 284 -8.22 -25.34 1.39
C ILE A 284 -8.06 -25.31 -0.13
N GLN A 285 -7.49 -26.38 -0.69
CA GLN A 285 -7.26 -26.51 -2.13
C GLN A 285 -8.57 -26.56 -2.94
N ALA A 286 -9.59 -27.27 -2.42
CA ALA A 286 -10.90 -27.36 -3.07
C ALA A 286 -11.62 -26.01 -3.20
N HIS A 287 -11.26 -25.04 -2.36
CA HIS A 287 -11.71 -23.64 -2.46
C HIS A 287 -10.75 -22.75 -3.25
N GLY A 288 -9.77 -23.31 -3.98
CA GLY A 288 -8.81 -22.56 -4.79
C GLY A 288 -7.80 -21.75 -3.98
N MET A 289 -7.72 -21.96 -2.66
CA MET A 289 -6.77 -21.25 -1.82
C MET A 289 -5.40 -21.93 -1.89
N ASN A 290 -4.39 -21.19 -2.29
CA ASN A 290 -3.00 -21.67 -2.39
C ASN A 290 -2.08 -21.13 -1.29
N LYS A 291 -2.59 -20.23 -0.44
CA LYS A 291 -1.88 -19.65 0.71
C LYS A 291 -2.85 -19.51 1.88
N VAL A 292 -2.43 -19.89 3.06
CA VAL A 292 -3.13 -19.65 4.33
C VAL A 292 -2.20 -19.00 5.31
N LEU A 293 -2.73 -18.09 6.11
CA LEU A 293 -2.02 -17.47 7.22
C LEU A 293 -2.53 -18.04 8.53
N ILE A 294 -1.59 -18.41 9.39
CA ILE A 294 -1.87 -18.77 10.77
C ILE A 294 -1.17 -17.73 11.63
N THR A 295 -1.95 -16.94 12.34
CA THR A 295 -1.42 -15.88 13.19
C THR A 295 -1.40 -16.33 14.65
N ASN A 296 -0.41 -15.89 15.39
CA ASN A 296 -0.28 -16.18 16.82
C ASN A 296 0.19 -14.95 17.61
N ASN A 297 -0.12 -14.91 18.89
CA ASN A 297 0.43 -13.91 19.79
C ASN A 297 1.92 -14.19 20.00
N GLN A 298 2.75 -13.14 20.07
CA GLN A 298 4.20 -13.25 20.27
C GLN A 298 4.59 -14.07 21.51
N THR A 299 3.76 -14.09 22.54
CA THR A 299 3.99 -14.85 23.78
C THR A 299 3.50 -16.29 23.71
N ASN A 300 2.74 -16.70 22.66
CA ASN A 300 2.21 -18.05 22.52
C ASN A 300 3.21 -18.99 21.84
N ILE A 301 4.17 -19.49 22.62
CA ILE A 301 5.24 -20.38 22.14
C ILE A 301 4.67 -21.67 21.54
N ALA A 302 3.58 -22.22 22.11
CA ALA A 302 2.96 -23.45 21.60
C ALA A 302 2.42 -23.25 20.19
N SER A 303 1.74 -22.14 19.93
CA SER A 303 1.23 -21.81 18.60
C SER A 303 2.35 -21.54 17.58
N LYS A 304 3.45 -20.90 18.01
CA LYS A 304 4.63 -20.69 17.14
C LYS A 304 5.26 -22.00 16.64
N ARG A 305 5.20 -23.06 17.44
CA ARG A 305 5.71 -24.38 17.04
C ARG A 305 4.76 -25.14 16.12
N THR A 306 3.50 -24.74 16.05
CA THR A 306 2.48 -25.32 15.14
C THR A 306 2.55 -24.71 13.75
N CYS A 307 2.95 -23.45 13.63
CA CYS A 307 3.14 -22.75 12.36
C CYS A 307 4.49 -23.09 11.73
#